data_de3b4a933dc06e05727a36379157c4c9
#
_entry.id   de3b4a933dc06e05727a36379157c4c9
#
_cell.length_a   1.000
_cell.length_b   1.000
_cell.length_c   1.000
_cell.angle_alpha   90.00
_cell.angle_beta   90.00
_cell.angle_gamma   90.00
#
_symmetry.space_group_name_H-M   'P 1'
#
loop_
_entity.id
_entity.type
_entity.pdbx_description
1 polymer ?
#
loop_
_entity_poly.entity_id
_entity_poly.type
_entity_poly.pdbx_seq_one_letter_code
_entity_poly.pdbx_strand_id
1 'polypeptide(L)' 'MKTVIIGSGNVAYHLVKAFKQNHIDIHQIFGRNEAELSKISTEFNIPFSTNQLEDAELYIIAVSDSAVE' A
#
# COMPACT_ATOMS: atom_id res chain seq x y z
N MET A 1 8.32 -13.40 -1.81
CA MET A 1 7.77 -13.01 -0.51
C MET A 1 6.59 -12.09 -0.71
N LYS A 2 5.49 -12.40 -0.08
CA LYS A 2 4.29 -11.57 -0.18
C LYS A 2 4.40 -10.38 0.74
N THR A 3 4.18 -9.19 0.21
CA THR A 3 4.28 -7.96 0.97
C THR A 3 2.96 -7.21 0.86
N VAL A 4 2.45 -6.75 2.00
CA VAL A 4 1.25 -5.93 2.05
C VAL A 4 1.63 -4.58 2.63
N ILE A 5 1.20 -3.52 1.96
CA ILE A 5 1.43 -2.16 2.45
C ILE A 5 0.13 -1.64 3.05
N ILE A 6 0.19 -1.27 4.31
CA ILE A 6 -0.97 -0.76 5.03
C ILE A 6 -0.87 0.76 5.13
N GLY A 7 -1.81 1.44 4.53
CA GLY A 7 -1.82 2.88 4.51
C GLY A 7 -2.20 3.41 3.15
N SER A 8 -2.33 4.72 3.07
CA SER A 8 -2.68 5.38 1.81
C SER A 8 -2.00 6.75 1.79
N GLY A 9 -2.21 7.48 0.69
CA GLY A 9 -1.63 8.80 0.56
C GLY A 9 -0.20 8.75 0.07
N ASN A 10 0.51 9.84 0.32
CA ASN A 10 1.83 10.02 -0.29
C ASN A 10 2.87 9.01 0.19
N VAL A 11 2.83 8.66 1.48
CA VAL A 11 3.83 7.72 1.99
C VAL A 11 3.65 6.36 1.34
N ALA A 12 2.41 5.88 1.29
CA ALA A 12 2.14 4.60 0.64
C ALA A 12 2.50 4.64 -0.84
N TYR A 13 2.17 5.73 -1.50
CA TYR A 13 2.47 5.88 -2.91
C TYR A 13 3.98 5.77 -3.16
N HIS A 14 4.76 6.47 -2.38
CA HIS A 14 6.22 6.45 -2.55
C HIS A 14 6.81 5.09 -2.23
N LEU A 15 6.27 4.40 -1.24
CA LEU A 15 6.73 3.06 -0.91
C LEU A 15 6.44 2.09 -2.05
N VAL A 16 5.24 2.15 -2.59
CA VAL A 16 4.87 1.28 -3.70
C VAL A 16 5.77 1.54 -4.88
N LYS A 17 6.01 2.81 -5.19
CA LYS A 17 6.86 3.16 -6.30
C LYS A 17 8.28 2.63 -6.12
N ALA A 18 8.83 2.80 -4.92
CA ALA A 18 10.19 2.32 -4.65
C ALA A 18 10.26 0.80 -4.74
N PHE A 19 9.26 0.11 -4.21
CA PHE A 19 9.25 -1.34 -4.25
C PHE A 19 9.16 -1.85 -5.68
N LYS A 20 8.33 -1.22 -6.51
CA LYS A 20 8.23 -1.63 -7.91
C LYS A 20 9.53 -1.39 -8.65
N GLN A 21 10.21 -0.30 -8.36
CA GLN A 21 11.49 -0.01 -8.99
C GLN A 21 12.56 -1.04 -8.62
N ASN A 22 12.42 -1.65 -7.46
CA ASN A 22 13.36 -2.66 -6.98
C ASN A 22 12.86 -4.08 -7.20
N HIS A 23 11.81 -4.23 -8.01
CA HIS A 23 11.27 -5.54 -8.36
C HIS A 23 10.79 -6.33 -7.17
N ILE A 24 10.25 -5.65 -6.17
CA ILE A 24 9.67 -6.29 -5.00
C ILE A 24 8.17 -6.45 -5.23
N ASP A 25 7.68 -7.67 -5.10
CA ASP A 25 6.27 -7.93 -5.29
C ASP A 25 5.44 -7.37 -4.15
N ILE A 26 4.41 -6.60 -4.50
CA ILE A 26 3.45 -6.11 -3.53
C ILE A 26 2.16 -6.86 -3.77
N HIS A 27 1.73 -7.61 -2.78
CA HIS A 27 0.56 -8.45 -2.90
C HIS A 27 -0.73 -7.66 -2.81
N GLN A 28 -0.76 -6.62 -1.95
CA GLN A 28 -1.97 -5.85 -1.72
C GLN A 28 -1.61 -4.52 -1.06
N ILE A 29 -2.46 -3.52 -1.29
CA ILE A 29 -2.42 -2.27 -0.54
C ILE A 29 -3.71 -2.21 0.29
N PHE A 30 -3.59 -1.91 1.56
CA PHE A 30 -4.73 -1.88 2.45
C PHE A 30 -4.81 -0.54 3.18
N GLY A 31 -6.00 0.01 3.29
CA GLY A 31 -6.16 1.29 3.98
C GLY A 31 -7.61 1.71 4.00
N ARG A 32 -7.84 2.91 4.49
CA ARG A 32 -9.20 3.43 4.64
C ARG A 32 -9.66 4.27 3.47
N ASN A 33 -8.74 4.96 2.83
CA ASN A 33 -9.10 5.90 1.77
C ASN A 33 -9.15 5.21 0.43
N GLU A 34 -10.33 4.80 0.04
CA GLU A 34 -10.51 4.06 -1.20
C GLU A 34 -10.04 4.85 -2.42
N ALA A 35 -10.29 6.15 -2.44
CA ALA A 35 -9.88 6.97 -3.57
C ALA A 35 -8.37 6.96 -3.78
N GLU A 36 -7.62 7.10 -2.67
CA GLU A 36 -6.17 7.07 -2.75
C GLU A 36 -5.66 5.69 -3.13
N LEU A 37 -6.23 4.67 -2.51
CA LEU A 37 -5.83 3.30 -2.83
C LEU A 37 -6.11 2.96 -4.28
N SER A 38 -7.25 3.40 -4.79
CA SER A 38 -7.62 3.14 -6.17
C SER A 38 -6.62 3.77 -7.15
N LYS A 39 -6.17 4.98 -6.84
CA LYS A 39 -5.17 5.63 -7.68
C LYS A 39 -3.88 4.82 -7.74
N ILE A 40 -3.39 4.40 -6.59
CA ILE A 40 -2.16 3.63 -6.52
C ILE A 40 -2.35 2.28 -7.21
N SER A 41 -3.49 1.65 -6.95
CA SER A 41 -3.80 0.36 -7.56
C SER A 41 -3.79 0.45 -9.09
N THR A 42 -4.42 1.48 -9.62
CA THR A 42 -4.50 1.65 -11.06
C THR A 42 -3.13 1.94 -11.66
N GLU A 43 -2.37 2.79 -11.01
CA GLU A 43 -1.07 3.19 -11.55
C GLU A 43 -0.07 2.05 -11.55
N PHE A 44 -0.06 1.25 -10.49
CA PHE A 44 0.93 0.19 -10.33
C PHE A 44 0.37 -1.20 -10.55
N ASN A 45 -0.91 -1.29 -10.86
CA ASN A 45 -1.56 -2.58 -11.13
C ASN A 45 -1.44 -3.53 -9.94
N ILE A 46 -1.83 -3.06 -8.76
CA ILE A 46 -1.76 -3.82 -7.52
C ILE A 46 -3.16 -3.87 -6.90
N PRO A 47 -3.61 -5.03 -6.43
CA PRO A 47 -4.91 -5.10 -5.77
C PRO A 47 -4.94 -4.26 -4.49
N PHE A 48 -6.11 -3.76 -4.16
CA PHE A 48 -6.27 -3.02 -2.94
C PHE A 48 -7.57 -3.42 -2.25
N SER A 49 -7.66 -3.11 -0.96
CA SER A 49 -8.88 -3.35 -0.20
C SER A 49 -8.96 -2.35 0.94
N THR A 50 -10.19 -2.06 1.36
CA THR A 50 -10.44 -1.19 2.50
C THR A 50 -11.02 -1.95 3.68
N ASN A 51 -11.37 -3.21 3.49
CA ASN A 51 -12.05 -3.96 4.55
C ASN A 51 -11.53 -5.39 4.73
N GLN A 52 -10.63 -5.85 3.89
CA GLN A 52 -10.14 -7.22 4.00
C GLN A 52 -8.64 -7.26 3.77
N LEU A 53 -7.92 -7.62 4.81
CA LEU A 53 -6.47 -7.71 4.77
C LEU A 53 -6.05 -9.12 4.40
N GLU A 54 -5.26 -9.24 3.36
CA GLU A 54 -4.77 -10.53 2.92
C GLU A 54 -3.61 -11.01 3.77
N ASP A 55 -3.41 -12.33 3.79
CA ASP A 55 -2.25 -12.89 4.45
C ASP A 55 -1.00 -12.55 3.68
N ALA A 56 0.04 -12.20 4.40
CA ALA A 56 1.31 -11.89 3.78
C ALA A 56 2.45 -12.24 4.74
N GLU A 57 3.65 -12.30 4.17
CA GLU A 57 4.83 -12.57 4.98
C GLU A 57 5.38 -11.31 5.60
N LEU A 58 5.10 -10.17 5.00
CA LEU A 58 5.59 -8.89 5.49
C LEU A 58 4.49 -7.85 5.39
N TYR A 59 4.25 -7.14 6.48
CA TYR A 59 3.30 -6.03 6.50
C TYR A 59 4.07 -4.76 6.79
N ILE A 60 3.92 -3.77 5.92
CA ILE A 60 4.59 -2.49 6.10
C ILE A 60 3.52 -1.44 6.35
N ILE A 61 3.63 -0.75 7.47
CA ILE A 61 2.68 0.30 7.83
C ILE A 61 3.21 1.63 7.35
N ALA A 62 2.49 2.24 6.42
CA ALA A 62 2.88 3.48 5.78
C ALA A 62 1.87 4.56 6.12
N VAL A 63 2.00 5.15 7.29
CA VAL A 63 1.09 6.19 7.73
C VAL A 63 1.82 7.52 7.81
N SER A 64 1.07 8.58 7.60
CA SER A 64 1.62 9.91 7.67
C SER A 64 1.83 10.32 9.12
N ASP A 65 2.97 10.96 9.40
CA ASP A 65 3.25 11.44 10.74
C ASP A 65 2.27 12.51 11.17
N SER A 66 1.75 13.26 10.24
CA SER A 66 0.80 14.30 10.58
C SER A 66 -0.47 13.75 11.20
N ALA A 67 -0.71 12.46 11.03
CA ALA A 67 -1.89 11.85 11.62
C ALA A 67 -1.70 11.51 13.08
N VAL A 68 -0.51 11.67 13.59
CA VAL A 68 -0.20 11.29 14.96
C VAL A 68 -0.78 12.27 15.98
N GLU A 69 -1.07 13.45 15.53
CA GLU A 69 -1.58 14.49 16.43
C GLU A 69 -2.84 14.10 17.16
#